data_3151571a3c1691946e8e0e2bc4951862
#
_entry.id   3151571a3c1691946e8e0e2bc4951862
#
_cell.length_a   1.000
_cell.length_b   1.000
_cell.length_c   1.000
_cell.angle_alpha   90.00
_cell.angle_beta   90.00
_cell.angle_gamma   90.00
#
_symmetry.space_group_name_H-M   'P 1'
#
loop_
_entity.id
_entity.type
_entity.pdbx_description
1 polymer ?
#
loop_
_entity_poly.entity_id
_entity_poly.type
_entity_poly.pdbx_seq_one_letter_code
_entity_poly.pdbx_strand_id
1 'polypeptide(L)'
;MARKSPSEHIFVLTLPLQCETWQIDRLDTIFQIGNDIKNNLIAYERKQYENLTSRKDWKANQAALADAYAAEDAILVKALCERRNEMFSDAGFGKYQFEKQVNKYRKHYRGKGGKGYLIPVHVAQKISASVWDGYQKLIFGNGKQVHFSKWSEFTTITAKTNASGIRCADGFVHFNGMKLKVHFDEKDPYGYQREAITRDIRYCGIQRRWYASGWHYFAQLTMDGLPPMKVKPETGELLHPMGNGRVGHDIGPQTIASVGDNAVLLTELADKVKGIDIELRRINRAMDRSRRATNPEMFSQDGSIVPKDKLPASCLTRRGGRQWVKSKHYLGLESRRRELFRRQREMRVQQHNELANRLLSFGDEHYIEEMRFRALAKRSKETKTNSKGKFVSKKRFGKSISNKAPALFVKTLERKVTSAGGSFQKVDTFSVKASQFNHLTETFTKKNLSKRWNTMPDGTKVQRDLYSAFLIQNVDATLKAVDVNRCNQSYDSFLQLHNKEVQRLSSLITPSSMGIKHIA
;
A
#
# COMPACT_ATOMS: atom_id res chain seq x y z
N MET A 1 -24.12 -29.01 -13.20
CA MET A 1 -23.66 -28.67 -11.83
C MET A 1 -23.99 -27.20 -11.58
N ALA A 2 -24.76 -26.89 -10.54
CA ALA A 2 -25.09 -25.52 -10.16
C ALA A 2 -23.79 -24.78 -9.79
N ARG A 3 -23.58 -23.57 -10.35
CA ARG A 3 -22.46 -22.71 -9.97
C ARG A 3 -22.61 -22.38 -8.49
N LYS A 4 -21.64 -22.79 -7.66
CA LYS A 4 -21.53 -22.33 -6.27
C LYS A 4 -21.52 -20.79 -6.26
N SER A 5 -22.29 -20.19 -5.37
CA SER A 5 -22.21 -18.74 -5.12
C SER A 5 -20.76 -18.37 -4.79
N PRO A 6 -20.21 -17.30 -5.40
CA PRO A 6 -18.84 -16.87 -5.10
C PRO A 6 -18.71 -16.56 -3.61
N SER A 7 -17.63 -17.00 -2.97
CA SER A 7 -17.31 -16.63 -1.59
C SER A 7 -17.14 -15.10 -1.47
N GLU A 8 -17.49 -14.52 -0.32
CA GLU A 8 -17.20 -13.10 -0.04
C GLU A 8 -15.69 -12.82 0.03
N HIS A 9 -14.90 -13.82 0.39
CA HIS A 9 -13.46 -13.73 0.52
C HIS A 9 -12.73 -14.18 -0.73
N ILE A 10 -11.63 -13.50 -1.03
CA ILE A 10 -10.70 -13.85 -2.10
C ILE A 10 -9.26 -13.68 -1.64
N PHE A 11 -8.37 -14.50 -2.17
CA PHE A 11 -6.94 -14.30 -1.99
C PHE A 11 -6.19 -14.42 -3.31
N VAL A 12 -4.93 -13.98 -3.33
CA VAL A 12 -4.10 -14.01 -4.55
C VAL A 12 -2.94 -14.97 -4.34
N LEU A 13 -2.89 -16.01 -5.16
CA LEU A 13 -1.74 -16.89 -5.30
C LEU A 13 -0.86 -16.37 -6.46
N THR A 14 0.42 -16.13 -6.18
CA THR A 14 1.38 -15.65 -7.18
C THR A 14 2.46 -16.69 -7.36
N LEU A 15 2.61 -17.22 -8.58
CA LEU A 15 3.54 -18.29 -8.93
C LEU A 15 4.44 -17.84 -10.07
N PRO A 16 5.75 -18.18 -10.07
CA PRO A 16 6.64 -17.88 -11.19
C PRO A 16 6.17 -18.55 -12.48
N LEU A 17 6.42 -17.90 -13.62
CA LEU A 17 6.24 -18.48 -14.95
C LEU A 17 7.61 -18.82 -15.53
N GLN A 18 7.75 -20.03 -16.02
CA GLN A 18 8.91 -20.44 -16.83
C GLN A 18 8.61 -20.07 -18.28
N CYS A 19 9.27 -19.01 -18.76
CA CYS A 19 9.04 -18.47 -20.10
C CYS A 19 10.30 -18.70 -20.97
N GLU A 20 10.09 -19.13 -22.20
CA GLU A 20 11.10 -19.14 -23.24
C GLU A 20 11.39 -17.72 -23.74
N THR A 21 12.54 -17.48 -24.35
CA THR A 21 12.97 -16.14 -24.81
C THR A 21 11.92 -15.49 -25.73
N TRP A 22 11.38 -16.22 -26.70
CA TRP A 22 10.37 -15.69 -27.60
C TRP A 22 9.04 -15.34 -26.89
N GLN A 23 8.71 -16.06 -25.81
CA GLN A 23 7.53 -15.75 -24.97
C GLN A 23 7.75 -14.47 -24.17
N ILE A 24 8.97 -14.26 -23.65
CA ILE A 24 9.37 -13.03 -22.97
C ILE A 24 9.24 -11.83 -23.90
N ASP A 25 9.82 -11.90 -25.11
CA ASP A 25 9.75 -10.82 -26.10
C ASP A 25 8.30 -10.49 -26.48
N ARG A 26 7.48 -11.53 -26.63
CA ARG A 26 6.04 -11.35 -26.93
C ARG A 26 5.28 -10.75 -25.75
N LEU A 27 5.56 -11.16 -24.54
CA LEU A 27 4.96 -10.57 -23.32
C LEU A 27 5.37 -9.12 -23.17
N ASP A 28 6.65 -8.76 -23.37
CA ASP A 28 7.12 -7.38 -23.31
C ASP A 28 6.40 -6.49 -24.33
N THR A 29 6.23 -6.98 -25.55
CA THR A 29 5.45 -6.30 -26.60
C THR A 29 3.99 -6.10 -26.16
N ILE A 30 3.35 -7.11 -25.60
CA ILE A 30 1.96 -7.03 -25.11
C ILE A 30 1.85 -6.04 -23.95
N PHE A 31 2.79 -6.02 -23.01
CA PHE A 31 2.82 -5.06 -21.92
C PHE A 31 3.01 -3.63 -22.42
N GLN A 32 3.85 -3.41 -23.47
CA GLN A 32 3.99 -2.11 -24.12
C GLN A 32 2.68 -1.65 -24.73
N ILE A 33 2.05 -2.49 -25.53
CA ILE A 33 0.75 -2.21 -26.17
C ILE A 33 -0.33 -1.94 -25.12
N GLY A 34 -0.40 -2.72 -24.03
CA GLY A 34 -1.33 -2.51 -22.94
C GLY A 34 -1.16 -1.15 -22.26
N ASN A 35 0.09 -0.72 -22.06
CA ASN A 35 0.42 0.60 -21.53
C ASN A 35 0.02 1.72 -22.50
N ASP A 36 0.26 1.56 -23.79
CA ASP A 36 -0.10 2.54 -24.81
C ASP A 36 -1.61 2.70 -24.92
N ILE A 37 -2.36 1.59 -24.93
CA ILE A 37 -3.83 1.58 -24.90
C ILE A 37 -4.35 2.32 -23.66
N LYS A 38 -3.78 2.04 -22.47
CA LYS A 38 -4.14 2.73 -21.23
C LYS A 38 -3.92 4.22 -21.31
N ASN A 39 -2.77 4.65 -21.84
CA ASN A 39 -2.42 6.06 -21.94
C ASN A 39 -3.27 6.78 -23.00
N ASN A 40 -3.55 6.14 -24.14
CA ASN A 40 -4.46 6.68 -25.15
C ASN A 40 -5.88 6.87 -24.59
N LEU A 41 -6.37 5.91 -23.80
CA LEU A 41 -7.64 6.03 -23.10
C LEU A 41 -7.63 7.20 -22.11
N ILE A 42 -6.58 7.33 -21.28
CA ILE A 42 -6.44 8.44 -20.34
C ILE A 42 -6.43 9.79 -21.08
N ALA A 43 -5.72 9.91 -22.20
CA ALA A 43 -5.65 11.13 -22.99
C ALA A 43 -7.02 11.52 -23.56
N TYR A 44 -7.75 10.55 -24.11
CA TYR A 44 -9.09 10.75 -24.66
C TYR A 44 -10.07 11.17 -23.57
N GLU A 45 -10.15 10.41 -22.49
CA GLU A 45 -11.10 10.65 -21.41
C GLU A 45 -10.78 11.93 -20.62
N ARG A 46 -9.52 12.32 -20.55
CA ARG A 46 -9.13 13.62 -19.99
C ARG A 46 -9.77 14.76 -20.77
N LYS A 47 -9.72 14.71 -22.10
CA LYS A 47 -10.34 15.72 -22.93
C LYS A 47 -11.86 15.75 -22.76
N GLN A 48 -12.50 14.56 -22.67
CA GLN A 48 -13.94 14.49 -22.43
C GLN A 48 -14.30 15.07 -21.05
N TYR A 49 -13.54 14.74 -20.02
CA TYR A 49 -13.76 15.26 -18.67
C TYR A 49 -13.53 16.78 -18.58
N GLU A 50 -12.49 17.31 -19.23
CA GLU A 50 -12.21 18.74 -19.30
C GLU A 50 -13.34 19.48 -20.04
N ASN A 51 -13.84 18.93 -21.15
CA ASN A 51 -14.97 19.50 -21.89
C ASN A 51 -16.24 19.56 -21.02
N LEU A 52 -16.55 18.46 -20.29
CA LEU A 52 -17.71 18.41 -19.40
C LEU A 52 -17.58 19.42 -18.25
N THR A 53 -16.42 19.43 -17.56
CA THR A 53 -16.21 20.29 -16.37
C THR A 53 -16.04 21.76 -16.69
N SER A 54 -15.80 22.12 -17.96
CA SER A 54 -15.78 23.51 -18.41
C SER A 54 -17.18 24.12 -18.63
N ARG A 55 -18.22 23.29 -18.78
CA ARG A 55 -19.61 23.70 -19.04
C ARG A 55 -20.17 24.54 -17.89
N LYS A 56 -20.99 25.54 -18.22
CA LYS A 56 -21.63 26.43 -17.25
C LYS A 56 -22.59 25.68 -16.32
N ASP A 57 -23.42 24.78 -16.90
CA ASP A 57 -24.39 23.96 -16.17
C ASP A 57 -23.69 23.01 -15.18
N TRP A 58 -22.56 22.41 -15.56
CA TRP A 58 -21.74 21.61 -14.64
C TRP A 58 -21.24 22.43 -13.46
N LYS A 59 -20.65 23.62 -13.71
CA LYS A 59 -20.12 24.49 -12.67
C LYS A 59 -21.22 24.95 -11.70
N ALA A 60 -22.40 25.30 -12.23
CA ALA A 60 -23.56 25.68 -11.43
C ALA A 60 -24.02 24.52 -10.54
N ASN A 61 -24.14 23.30 -11.10
CA ASN A 61 -24.51 22.12 -10.33
C ASN A 61 -23.49 21.79 -9.22
N GLN A 62 -22.18 21.93 -9.49
CA GLN A 62 -21.15 21.68 -8.47
C GLN A 62 -21.14 22.75 -7.36
N ALA A 63 -21.42 24.02 -7.67
CA ALA A 63 -21.57 25.07 -6.68
C ALA A 63 -22.80 24.79 -5.78
N ALA A 64 -23.95 24.54 -6.39
CA ALA A 64 -25.17 24.20 -5.65
C ALA A 64 -24.99 22.94 -4.77
N LEU A 65 -24.25 21.94 -5.25
CA LEU A 65 -23.96 20.74 -4.47
C LEU A 65 -23.06 21.03 -3.26
N ALA A 66 -22.09 21.94 -3.40
CA ALA A 66 -21.26 22.37 -2.27
C ALA A 66 -22.07 23.11 -1.22
N ASP A 67 -22.98 23.98 -1.63
CA ASP A 67 -23.87 24.73 -0.74
C ASP A 67 -24.86 23.79 -0.03
N ALA A 68 -25.44 22.81 -0.75
CA ALA A 68 -26.34 21.80 -0.18
C ALA A 68 -25.63 20.92 0.88
N TYR A 69 -24.36 20.55 0.65
CA TYR A 69 -23.56 19.84 1.66
C TYR A 69 -23.28 20.72 2.90
N ALA A 70 -23.02 22.02 2.70
CA ALA A 70 -22.80 22.95 3.80
C ALA A 70 -24.07 23.19 4.63
N ALA A 71 -25.23 23.13 3.99
CA ALA A 71 -26.55 23.25 4.64
C ALA A 71 -27.08 21.91 5.21
N GLU A 72 -26.35 20.81 5.04
CA GLU A 72 -26.76 19.44 5.43
C GLU A 72 -28.13 19.01 4.83
N ASP A 73 -28.52 19.58 3.67
CA ASP A 73 -29.75 19.26 2.95
C ASP A 73 -29.60 17.97 2.16
N ALA A 74 -29.95 16.85 2.77
CA ALA A 74 -29.84 15.52 2.18
C ALA A 74 -30.72 15.33 0.91
N ILE A 75 -31.91 16.00 0.84
CA ILE A 75 -32.83 15.88 -0.29
C ILE A 75 -32.23 16.59 -1.51
N LEU A 76 -31.79 17.83 -1.32
CA LEU A 76 -31.16 18.61 -2.39
C LEU A 76 -29.85 17.99 -2.85
N VAL A 77 -29.02 17.47 -1.94
CA VAL A 77 -27.79 16.72 -2.28
C VAL A 77 -28.12 15.54 -3.18
N LYS A 78 -29.16 14.76 -2.88
CA LYS A 78 -29.58 13.63 -3.70
C LYS A 78 -29.97 14.08 -5.11
N ALA A 79 -30.84 15.06 -5.24
CA ALA A 79 -31.31 15.58 -6.54
C ALA A 79 -30.14 16.14 -7.39
N LEU A 80 -29.22 16.89 -6.79
CA LEU A 80 -28.04 17.43 -7.50
C LEU A 80 -27.03 16.34 -7.88
N CYS A 81 -26.91 15.27 -7.09
CA CYS A 81 -26.11 14.08 -7.47
C CYS A 81 -26.75 13.32 -8.65
N GLU A 82 -28.06 13.18 -8.69
CA GLU A 82 -28.78 12.58 -9.83
C GLU A 82 -28.56 13.40 -11.09
N ARG A 83 -28.75 14.72 -11.03
CA ARG A 83 -28.44 15.63 -12.14
C ARG A 83 -26.99 15.54 -12.63
N ARG A 84 -26.03 15.44 -11.72
CA ARG A 84 -24.61 15.20 -12.07
C ARG A 84 -24.44 13.89 -12.84
N ASN A 85 -25.13 12.83 -12.45
CA ASN A 85 -25.07 11.54 -13.12
C ASN A 85 -25.69 11.60 -14.53
N GLU A 86 -26.78 12.35 -14.72
CA GLU A 86 -27.35 12.65 -16.03
C GLU A 86 -26.34 13.38 -16.91
N MET A 87 -25.68 14.43 -16.40
CA MET A 87 -24.63 15.14 -17.15
C MET A 87 -23.46 14.23 -17.57
N PHE A 88 -23.08 13.24 -16.75
CA PHE A 88 -22.10 12.22 -17.13
C PHE A 88 -22.63 11.34 -18.26
N SER A 89 -23.89 10.93 -18.19
CA SER A 89 -24.55 10.10 -19.20
C SER A 89 -24.62 10.82 -20.54
N ASP A 90 -25.10 12.08 -20.55
CA ASP A 90 -25.23 12.92 -21.73
C ASP A 90 -23.87 13.24 -22.39
N ALA A 91 -22.83 13.42 -21.57
CA ALA A 91 -21.47 13.60 -22.07
C ALA A 91 -20.84 12.29 -22.55
N GLY A 92 -21.52 11.16 -22.44
CA GLY A 92 -20.95 9.85 -22.74
C GLY A 92 -19.75 9.49 -21.85
N PHE A 93 -19.72 10.00 -20.61
CA PHE A 93 -18.63 9.79 -19.67
C PHE A 93 -19.03 8.79 -18.58
N GLY A 94 -18.75 7.52 -18.83
CA GLY A 94 -19.12 6.44 -17.93
C GLY A 94 -18.37 5.14 -18.23
N LYS A 95 -18.42 4.18 -17.29
CA LYS A 95 -17.69 2.91 -17.37
C LYS A 95 -17.88 2.18 -18.69
N TYR A 96 -19.10 2.13 -19.19
CA TYR A 96 -19.42 1.47 -20.47
C TYR A 96 -18.78 2.19 -21.66
N GLN A 97 -18.76 3.52 -21.67
CA GLN A 97 -18.14 4.30 -22.73
C GLN A 97 -16.62 4.12 -22.74
N PHE A 98 -15.98 4.04 -21.57
CA PHE A 98 -14.58 3.68 -21.45
C PHE A 98 -14.30 2.28 -22.02
N GLU A 99 -15.16 1.29 -21.76
CA GLU A 99 -15.05 -0.05 -22.35
C GLU A 99 -15.22 -0.02 -23.87
N LYS A 100 -16.14 0.79 -24.39
CA LYS A 100 -16.35 0.99 -25.83
C LYS A 100 -15.14 1.63 -26.50
N GLN A 101 -14.57 2.66 -25.87
CA GLN A 101 -13.42 3.38 -26.40
C GLN A 101 -12.14 2.53 -26.37
N VAL A 102 -11.85 1.82 -25.28
CA VAL A 102 -10.69 0.93 -25.20
C VAL A 102 -10.77 -0.20 -26.23
N ASN A 103 -11.98 -0.66 -26.53
CA ASN A 103 -12.21 -1.69 -27.55
C ASN A 103 -11.87 -1.19 -28.97
N LYS A 104 -12.05 0.10 -29.26
CA LYS A 104 -11.57 0.71 -30.50
C LYS A 104 -10.05 0.67 -30.58
N TYR A 105 -9.36 1.09 -29.50
CA TYR A 105 -7.90 1.12 -29.48
C TYR A 105 -7.27 -0.27 -29.63
N ARG A 106 -7.79 -1.32 -28.95
CA ARG A 106 -7.23 -2.66 -29.07
C ARG A 106 -7.30 -3.23 -30.48
N LYS A 107 -8.29 -2.80 -31.29
CA LYS A 107 -8.49 -3.27 -32.69
C LYS A 107 -7.34 -2.86 -33.62
N HIS A 108 -6.57 -1.84 -33.28
CA HIS A 108 -5.38 -1.44 -34.04
C HIS A 108 -4.21 -2.42 -33.88
N TYR A 109 -4.20 -3.25 -32.83
CA TYR A 109 -3.11 -4.16 -32.53
C TYR A 109 -3.53 -5.61 -32.85
N ARG A 110 -3.19 -6.06 -34.08
CA ARG A 110 -3.52 -7.40 -34.56
C ARG A 110 -2.35 -8.36 -34.38
N GLY A 111 -2.64 -9.64 -34.25
CA GLY A 111 -1.66 -10.70 -34.25
C GLY A 111 -1.00 -10.91 -35.61
N LYS A 112 0.00 -11.77 -35.67
CA LYS A 112 0.75 -12.12 -36.88
C LYS A 112 -0.21 -12.63 -37.96
N GLY A 113 -0.08 -12.12 -39.19
CA GLY A 113 -0.99 -12.42 -40.31
C GLY A 113 -2.40 -11.86 -40.15
N GLY A 114 -2.62 -10.83 -39.29
CA GLY A 114 -3.93 -10.18 -39.11
C GLY A 114 -4.94 -11.00 -38.31
N LYS A 115 -4.56 -12.21 -37.86
CA LYS A 115 -5.45 -13.10 -37.11
C LYS A 115 -5.47 -12.73 -35.60
N GLY A 116 -6.68 -12.50 -35.09
CA GLY A 116 -6.90 -12.18 -33.68
C GLY A 116 -6.37 -10.81 -33.23
N TYR A 117 -6.42 -10.52 -31.94
CA TYR A 117 -5.94 -9.28 -31.33
C TYR A 117 -4.92 -9.59 -30.24
N LEU A 118 -3.82 -8.79 -30.17
CA LEU A 118 -2.78 -8.95 -29.15
C LEU A 118 -3.30 -8.68 -27.74
N ILE A 119 -4.30 -7.80 -27.60
CA ILE A 119 -5.00 -7.57 -26.33
C ILE A 119 -6.43 -8.13 -26.45
N PRO A 120 -6.75 -9.25 -25.77
CA PRO A 120 -8.12 -9.79 -25.72
C PRO A 120 -9.10 -8.79 -25.11
N VAL A 121 -10.39 -8.90 -25.45
CA VAL A 121 -11.43 -7.97 -25.00
C VAL A 121 -11.51 -7.88 -23.46
N HIS A 122 -11.43 -9.00 -22.75
CA HIS A 122 -11.52 -9.02 -21.30
C HIS A 122 -10.31 -8.38 -20.62
N VAL A 123 -9.12 -8.42 -21.23
CA VAL A 123 -7.93 -7.69 -20.78
C VAL A 123 -8.09 -6.20 -21.00
N ALA A 124 -8.57 -5.80 -22.20
CA ALA A 124 -8.85 -4.39 -22.49
C ALA A 124 -9.87 -3.78 -21.54
N GLN A 125 -10.93 -4.52 -21.20
CA GLN A 125 -11.94 -4.10 -20.24
C GLN A 125 -11.37 -3.93 -18.82
N LYS A 126 -10.40 -4.75 -18.39
CA LYS A 126 -9.70 -4.53 -17.10
C LYS A 126 -8.79 -3.30 -17.14
N ILE A 127 -8.13 -3.03 -18.26
CA ILE A 127 -7.37 -1.79 -18.46
C ILE A 127 -8.32 -0.59 -18.33
N SER A 128 -9.45 -0.61 -19.02
CA SER A 128 -10.49 0.41 -18.97
C SER A 128 -11.01 0.63 -17.55
N ALA A 129 -11.35 -0.44 -16.82
CA ALA A 129 -11.79 -0.36 -15.44
C ALA A 129 -10.76 0.34 -14.54
N SER A 130 -9.45 0.07 -14.72
CA SER A 130 -8.40 0.73 -13.95
C SER A 130 -8.29 2.24 -14.21
N VAL A 131 -8.65 2.69 -15.41
CA VAL A 131 -8.72 4.12 -15.77
C VAL A 131 -9.96 4.75 -15.15
N TRP A 132 -11.11 4.07 -15.27
CA TRP A 132 -12.38 4.51 -14.67
C TRP A 132 -12.26 4.68 -13.15
N ASP A 133 -11.64 3.72 -12.43
CA ASP A 133 -11.37 3.83 -10.99
C ASP A 133 -10.53 5.07 -10.63
N GLY A 134 -9.63 5.47 -11.53
CA GLY A 134 -8.86 6.71 -11.40
C GLY A 134 -9.73 7.95 -11.49
N TYR A 135 -10.67 7.98 -12.44
CA TYR A 135 -11.63 9.08 -12.60
C TYR A 135 -12.66 9.12 -11.47
N GLN A 136 -13.14 7.97 -11.00
CA GLN A 136 -14.00 7.93 -9.81
C GLN A 136 -13.32 8.59 -8.60
N LYS A 137 -12.05 8.30 -8.34
CA LYS A 137 -11.29 8.96 -7.28
C LYS A 137 -11.18 10.48 -7.48
N LEU A 138 -11.06 10.94 -8.73
CA LEU A 138 -11.04 12.36 -9.06
C LEU A 138 -12.40 13.01 -8.80
N ILE A 139 -13.48 12.39 -9.28
CA ILE A 139 -14.86 12.87 -9.17
C ILE A 139 -15.31 12.99 -7.71
N PHE A 140 -14.98 11.99 -6.89
CA PHE A 140 -15.35 11.96 -5.46
C PHE A 140 -14.29 12.60 -4.53
N GLY A 141 -13.41 13.44 -5.05
CA GLY A 141 -12.47 14.23 -4.26
C GLY A 141 -11.32 13.45 -3.62
N ASN A 142 -11.21 12.13 -3.87
CA ASN A 142 -10.13 11.27 -3.35
C ASN A 142 -8.84 11.32 -4.19
N GLY A 143 -8.86 12.04 -5.32
CA GLY A 143 -7.75 12.26 -6.24
C GLY A 143 -7.72 13.68 -6.75
N LYS A 144 -6.58 14.11 -7.31
CA LYS A 144 -6.42 15.42 -7.92
C LYS A 144 -6.31 15.36 -9.44
N GLN A 145 -5.81 14.25 -9.97
CA GLN A 145 -5.55 14.06 -11.38
C GLN A 145 -5.40 12.58 -11.69
N VAL A 146 -5.83 12.16 -12.89
CA VAL A 146 -5.51 10.85 -13.46
C VAL A 146 -4.19 10.97 -14.23
N HIS A 147 -3.18 10.21 -13.81
CA HIS A 147 -1.84 10.27 -14.38
C HIS A 147 -1.65 9.23 -15.49
N PHE A 148 -0.85 9.57 -16.50
CA PHE A 148 -0.33 8.61 -17.45
C PHE A 148 0.50 7.54 -16.77
N SER A 149 0.40 6.31 -17.24
CA SER A 149 1.18 5.18 -16.77
C SER A 149 2.53 5.15 -17.47
N LYS A 150 3.63 5.05 -16.71
CA LYS A 150 4.93 4.76 -17.31
C LYS A 150 5.02 3.28 -17.66
N TRP A 151 5.72 2.95 -18.74
CA TRP A 151 5.92 1.55 -19.14
C TRP A 151 6.48 0.68 -18.00
N SER A 152 7.41 1.20 -17.21
CA SER A 152 7.98 0.50 -16.05
C SER A 152 7.02 0.32 -14.88
N GLU A 153 5.90 1.04 -14.86
CA GLU A 153 4.87 0.98 -13.81
C GLU A 153 3.66 0.15 -14.24
N PHE A 154 3.52 -0.13 -15.54
CA PHE A 154 2.48 -1.02 -16.07
C PHE A 154 2.95 -2.48 -15.94
N THR A 155 2.68 -3.08 -14.78
CA THR A 155 3.28 -4.35 -14.36
C THR A 155 2.32 -5.53 -14.32
N THR A 156 1.03 -5.32 -14.60
CA THR A 156 0.03 -6.39 -14.51
C THR A 156 -1.00 -6.27 -15.62
N ILE A 157 -1.29 -7.36 -16.28
CA ILE A 157 -2.43 -7.55 -17.17
C ILE A 157 -3.31 -8.66 -16.59
N THR A 158 -4.64 -8.46 -16.61
CA THR A 158 -5.57 -9.39 -15.96
C THR A 158 -6.81 -9.57 -16.85
N ALA A 159 -7.37 -10.76 -16.91
CA ALA A 159 -8.66 -11.02 -17.52
C ALA A 159 -9.82 -10.83 -16.54
N LYS A 160 -11.06 -10.71 -17.01
CA LYS A 160 -12.26 -10.62 -16.14
C LYS A 160 -12.61 -11.95 -15.48
N THR A 161 -12.33 -13.07 -16.14
CA THR A 161 -12.63 -14.43 -15.70
C THR A 161 -11.50 -15.36 -16.07
N ASN A 162 -11.45 -16.57 -15.49
CA ASN A 162 -10.51 -17.60 -15.91
C ASN A 162 -10.96 -18.38 -17.17
N ALA A 163 -12.13 -18.06 -17.73
CA ALA A 163 -12.67 -18.76 -18.90
C ALA A 163 -12.09 -18.26 -20.24
N SER A 164 -11.68 -16.98 -20.31
CA SER A 164 -11.24 -16.34 -21.57
C SER A 164 -10.21 -15.24 -21.37
N GLY A 165 -9.42 -15.01 -22.40
CA GLY A 165 -8.37 -13.99 -22.42
C GLY A 165 -7.07 -14.49 -21.82
N ILE A 166 -6.94 -14.56 -20.50
CA ILE A 166 -5.84 -15.18 -19.77
C ILE A 166 -6.47 -16.27 -18.91
N ARG A 167 -6.09 -17.52 -19.14
CA ARG A 167 -6.65 -18.69 -18.44
C ARG A 167 -5.53 -19.52 -17.82
N CYS A 168 -5.67 -19.90 -16.57
CA CYS A 168 -4.81 -20.87 -15.92
C CYS A 168 -5.54 -22.24 -15.85
N ALA A 169 -4.93 -23.26 -16.44
CA ALA A 169 -5.39 -24.64 -16.41
C ALA A 169 -4.20 -25.58 -16.58
N ASP A 170 -4.30 -26.77 -15.99
CA ASP A 170 -3.36 -27.89 -16.17
C ASP A 170 -1.88 -27.51 -15.95
N GLY A 171 -1.61 -26.62 -14.97
CA GLY A 171 -0.26 -26.13 -14.67
C GLY A 171 0.31 -25.10 -15.67
N PHE A 172 -0.54 -24.54 -16.55
CA PHE A 172 -0.13 -23.55 -17.54
C PHE A 172 -1.02 -22.32 -17.54
N VAL A 173 -0.43 -21.17 -17.86
CA VAL A 173 -1.18 -19.97 -18.24
C VAL A 173 -1.27 -19.91 -19.76
N HIS A 174 -2.49 -19.99 -20.28
CA HIS A 174 -2.81 -19.85 -21.70
C HIS A 174 -3.12 -18.39 -22.03
N PHE A 175 -2.35 -17.80 -22.91
CA PHE A 175 -2.51 -16.41 -23.31
C PHE A 175 -2.03 -16.15 -24.75
N ASN A 176 -2.88 -15.68 -25.62
CA ASN A 176 -2.53 -15.34 -27.03
C ASN A 176 -1.77 -16.42 -27.77
N GLY A 177 -2.18 -17.68 -27.66
CA GLY A 177 -1.53 -18.83 -28.28
C GLY A 177 -0.23 -19.27 -27.58
N MET A 178 0.19 -18.58 -26.53
CA MET A 178 1.28 -19.04 -25.67
C MET A 178 0.77 -19.99 -24.59
N LYS A 179 1.57 -20.99 -24.27
CA LYS A 179 1.40 -21.91 -23.16
C LYS A 179 2.57 -21.69 -22.20
N LEU A 180 2.36 -20.91 -21.15
CA LEU A 180 3.37 -20.49 -20.18
C LEU A 180 3.34 -21.43 -19.00
N LYS A 181 4.41 -22.17 -18.73
CA LYS A 181 4.47 -23.13 -17.64
C LYS A 181 4.49 -22.43 -16.29
N VAL A 182 3.59 -22.81 -15.39
CA VAL A 182 3.59 -22.34 -14.00
C VAL A 182 4.59 -23.16 -13.20
N HIS A 183 5.46 -22.50 -12.47
CA HIS A 183 6.42 -23.15 -11.59
C HIS A 183 5.84 -23.22 -10.18
N PHE A 184 5.59 -24.44 -9.73
CA PHE A 184 5.26 -24.74 -8.34
C PHE A 184 6.53 -25.05 -7.57
N ASP A 185 6.57 -24.61 -6.31
CA ASP A 185 7.67 -25.00 -5.42
C ASP A 185 7.52 -26.49 -5.07
N GLU A 186 8.44 -27.30 -5.58
CA GLU A 186 8.43 -28.76 -5.35
C GLU A 186 8.50 -29.11 -3.87
N LYS A 187 9.18 -28.28 -3.09
CA LYS A 187 9.31 -28.49 -1.65
C LYS A 187 8.01 -28.15 -0.92
N ASP A 188 7.35 -27.03 -1.30
CA ASP A 188 6.15 -26.49 -0.61
C ASP A 188 6.02 -27.01 0.84
N PRO A 189 6.99 -26.67 1.71
CA PRO A 189 7.23 -27.39 2.96
C PRO A 189 6.06 -27.36 3.93
N TYR A 190 5.13 -26.44 3.70
CA TYR A 190 3.93 -26.24 4.54
C TYR A 190 2.62 -26.49 3.78
N GLY A 191 2.67 -27.10 2.60
CA GLY A 191 1.50 -27.47 1.81
C GLY A 191 0.66 -26.30 1.29
N TYR A 192 1.15 -25.05 1.41
CA TYR A 192 0.38 -23.86 1.09
C TYR A 192 -0.02 -23.75 -0.38
N GLN A 193 0.91 -24.02 -1.30
CA GLN A 193 0.63 -23.94 -2.74
C GLN A 193 -0.27 -25.08 -3.20
N ARG A 194 -0.03 -26.30 -2.69
CA ARG A 194 -0.84 -27.49 -2.97
C ARG A 194 -2.28 -27.30 -2.55
N GLU A 195 -2.51 -26.80 -1.34
CA GLU A 195 -3.85 -26.49 -0.85
C GLU A 195 -4.48 -25.31 -1.58
N ALA A 196 -3.71 -24.24 -1.84
CA ALA A 196 -4.22 -23.06 -2.51
C ALA A 196 -4.77 -23.36 -3.91
N ILE A 197 -4.07 -24.22 -4.70
CA ILE A 197 -4.46 -24.51 -6.09
C ILE A 197 -5.72 -25.39 -6.20
N THR A 198 -6.18 -26.00 -5.11
CA THR A 198 -7.45 -26.74 -5.09
C THR A 198 -8.67 -25.84 -5.11
N ARG A 199 -8.49 -24.52 -4.83
CA ARG A 199 -9.58 -23.55 -4.83
C ARG A 199 -9.91 -23.09 -6.25
N ASP A 200 -11.14 -22.65 -6.45
CA ASP A 200 -11.60 -22.13 -7.73
C ASP A 200 -10.85 -20.84 -8.11
N ILE A 201 -10.39 -20.76 -9.36
CA ILE A 201 -9.73 -19.56 -9.91
C ILE A 201 -10.80 -18.64 -10.49
N ARG A 202 -11.08 -17.51 -9.83
CA ARG A 202 -12.01 -16.49 -10.36
C ARG A 202 -11.50 -15.86 -11.64
N TYR A 203 -10.23 -15.44 -11.64
CA TYR A 203 -9.57 -14.89 -12.81
C TYR A 203 -8.05 -14.99 -12.68
N CYS A 204 -7.42 -15.01 -13.83
CA CYS A 204 -5.97 -15.07 -13.96
C CYS A 204 -5.42 -13.76 -14.53
N GLY A 205 -4.22 -13.41 -14.10
CA GLY A 205 -3.41 -12.32 -14.64
C GLY A 205 -1.96 -12.73 -14.79
N ILE A 206 -1.24 -11.95 -15.57
CA ILE A 206 0.22 -12.04 -15.69
C ILE A 206 0.80 -10.77 -15.07
N GLN A 207 1.66 -10.96 -14.07
CA GLN A 207 2.41 -9.89 -13.43
C GLN A 207 3.87 -9.99 -13.84
N ARG A 208 4.52 -8.84 -14.15
CA ARG A 208 5.96 -8.77 -14.32
C ARG A 208 6.62 -8.02 -13.17
N ARG A 209 7.78 -8.47 -12.74
CA ARG A 209 8.60 -7.84 -11.70
C ARG A 209 10.01 -7.64 -12.22
N TRP A 210 10.57 -6.47 -11.94
CA TRP A 210 11.94 -6.17 -12.30
C TRP A 210 12.93 -6.75 -11.30
N TYR A 211 13.90 -7.49 -11.80
CA TYR A 211 15.08 -7.96 -11.08
C TYR A 211 16.34 -7.41 -11.74
N ALA A 212 17.51 -7.59 -11.12
CA ALA A 212 18.78 -7.19 -11.73
C ALA A 212 19.03 -7.87 -13.08
N SER A 213 18.51 -9.08 -13.27
CA SER A 213 18.56 -9.88 -14.51
C SER A 213 17.52 -9.46 -15.57
N GLY A 214 16.62 -8.51 -15.28
CA GLY A 214 15.57 -8.09 -16.21
C GLY A 214 14.16 -8.33 -15.68
N TRP A 215 13.17 -8.37 -16.57
CA TRP A 215 11.79 -8.66 -16.23
C TRP A 215 11.58 -10.16 -16.05
N HIS A 216 10.93 -10.52 -14.93
CA HIS A 216 10.45 -11.88 -14.66
C HIS A 216 8.92 -11.86 -14.58
N TYR A 217 8.29 -12.93 -15.05
CA TYR A 217 6.85 -13.06 -15.18
C TYR A 217 6.29 -14.03 -14.15
N PHE A 218 5.08 -13.72 -13.68
CA PHE A 218 4.39 -14.48 -12.66
C PHE A 218 2.92 -14.65 -13.05
N ALA A 219 2.37 -15.84 -12.84
CA ALA A 219 0.93 -16.04 -12.78
C ALA A 219 0.37 -15.40 -11.52
N GLN A 220 -0.65 -14.60 -11.65
CA GLN A 220 -1.38 -13.99 -10.54
C GLN A 220 -2.80 -14.56 -10.56
N LEU A 221 -3.05 -15.55 -9.70
CA LEU A 221 -4.32 -16.26 -9.63
C LEU A 221 -5.14 -15.67 -8.50
N THR A 222 -6.31 -15.12 -8.81
CA THR A 222 -7.27 -14.71 -7.79
C THR A 222 -8.16 -15.90 -7.48
N MET A 223 -7.96 -16.45 -6.29
CA MET A 223 -8.60 -17.66 -5.80
C MET A 223 -9.83 -17.31 -4.96
N ASP A 224 -10.76 -18.21 -4.93
CA ASP A 224 -11.97 -18.11 -4.11
C ASP A 224 -11.71 -18.59 -2.68
N GLY A 225 -12.32 -17.92 -1.70
CA GLY A 225 -12.22 -18.26 -0.29
C GLY A 225 -11.06 -17.59 0.46
N LEU A 226 -10.80 -18.07 1.66
CA LEU A 226 -9.67 -17.65 2.51
C LEU A 226 -8.38 -18.36 2.09
N PRO A 227 -7.21 -17.72 2.25
CA PRO A 227 -5.93 -18.37 1.98
C PRO A 227 -5.72 -19.56 2.91
N PRO A 228 -5.12 -20.66 2.42
CA PRO A 228 -4.81 -21.80 3.27
C PRO A 228 -3.92 -21.44 4.44
N MET A 229 -4.10 -22.12 5.55
CA MET A 229 -3.18 -22.02 6.69
C MET A 229 -1.98 -22.95 6.45
N LYS A 230 -0.79 -22.48 6.84
CA LYS A 230 0.42 -23.30 6.77
C LYS A 230 0.44 -24.31 7.91
N VAL A 231 0.73 -25.55 7.57
CA VAL A 231 0.75 -26.69 8.49
C VAL A 231 2.16 -27.26 8.57
N LYS A 232 2.60 -27.66 9.76
CA LYS A 232 3.87 -28.40 9.94
C LYS A 232 3.68 -29.83 9.42
N PRO A 233 4.51 -30.30 8.48
CA PRO A 233 4.32 -31.64 7.88
C PRO A 233 4.40 -32.77 8.90
N GLU A 234 5.26 -32.60 9.91
CA GLU A 234 5.56 -33.66 10.89
C GLU A 234 4.43 -33.87 11.90
N THR A 235 3.73 -32.79 12.30
CA THR A 235 2.73 -32.86 13.38
C THR A 235 1.30 -32.59 12.93
N GLY A 236 1.11 -32.06 11.72
CA GLY A 236 -0.20 -31.59 11.25
C GLY A 236 -0.71 -30.32 11.93
N GLU A 237 0.07 -29.74 12.85
CA GLU A 237 -0.30 -28.51 13.57
C GLU A 237 -0.11 -27.26 12.69
N LEU A 238 -0.88 -26.22 13.00
CA LEU A 238 -0.68 -24.92 12.37
C LEU A 238 0.71 -24.36 12.66
N LEU A 239 1.41 -23.89 11.63
CA LEU A 239 2.72 -23.24 11.78
C LEU A 239 2.64 -21.95 12.62
N HIS A 240 1.53 -21.24 12.53
CA HIS A 240 1.25 -20.01 13.25
C HIS A 240 -0.16 -20.09 13.85
N PRO A 241 -0.34 -20.78 14.99
CA PRO A 241 -1.62 -20.84 15.65
C PRO A 241 -2.02 -19.46 16.17
N MET A 242 -3.30 -19.16 16.15
CA MET A 242 -3.87 -17.99 16.79
C MET A 242 -3.98 -18.25 18.30
N GLY A 243 -3.65 -17.22 19.10
CA GLY A 243 -3.89 -17.25 20.54
C GLY A 243 -5.37 -17.05 20.86
N ASN A 244 -5.66 -16.88 22.14
CA ASN A 244 -6.99 -16.60 22.65
C ASN A 244 -6.94 -15.36 23.54
N GLY A 245 -7.99 -14.55 23.53
CA GLY A 245 -8.12 -13.33 24.32
C GLY A 245 -7.86 -12.05 23.55
N ARG A 246 -7.91 -10.94 24.26
CA ARG A 246 -7.89 -9.58 23.71
C ARG A 246 -6.47 -9.07 23.51
N VAL A 247 -6.23 -8.36 22.41
CA VAL A 247 -4.94 -7.74 22.09
C VAL A 247 -5.14 -6.29 21.69
N GLY A 248 -4.53 -5.38 22.44
CA GLY A 248 -4.51 -3.94 22.11
C GLY A 248 -3.24 -3.54 21.37
N HIS A 249 -3.37 -2.67 20.38
CA HIS A 249 -2.26 -2.19 19.57
C HIS A 249 -2.22 -0.65 19.52
N ASP A 250 -1.10 -0.07 19.95
CA ASP A 250 -0.75 1.34 19.65
C ASP A 250 0.31 1.38 18.57
N ILE A 251 -0.03 1.91 17.40
CA ILE A 251 0.85 1.96 16.23
C ILE A 251 1.24 3.39 15.87
N GLY A 252 2.54 3.64 15.92
CA GLY A 252 3.13 4.90 15.47
C GLY A 252 3.66 4.85 14.02
N PRO A 253 4.31 5.93 13.55
CA PRO A 253 4.96 5.98 12.24
C PRO A 253 6.15 5.02 12.07
N GLN A 254 6.71 4.52 13.17
CA GLN A 254 7.95 3.73 13.19
C GLN A 254 7.87 2.48 14.05
N THR A 255 7.08 2.50 15.11
CA THR A 255 7.02 1.47 16.14
C THR A 255 5.58 1.00 16.33
N ILE A 256 5.42 -0.17 16.92
CA ILE A 256 4.15 -0.69 17.42
C ILE A 256 4.36 -1.23 18.84
N ALA A 257 3.43 -0.90 19.71
CA ALA A 257 3.25 -1.55 21.00
C ALA A 257 2.03 -2.48 20.92
N SER A 258 2.13 -3.68 21.47
CA SER A 258 1.05 -4.67 21.48
C SER A 258 0.99 -5.31 22.86
N VAL A 259 -0.21 -5.39 23.42
CA VAL A 259 -0.47 -5.97 24.75
C VAL A 259 -1.60 -6.98 24.61
N GLY A 260 -1.33 -8.21 24.98
CA GLY A 260 -2.31 -9.29 25.17
C GLY A 260 -2.26 -9.80 26.61
N ASP A 261 -3.13 -10.74 26.96
CA ASP A 261 -3.27 -11.23 28.33
C ASP A 261 -1.97 -11.89 28.86
N ASN A 262 -1.23 -12.57 27.95
CA ASN A 262 -0.04 -13.35 28.30
C ASN A 262 1.25 -12.83 27.64
N ALA A 263 1.20 -11.75 26.87
CA ALA A 263 2.35 -11.27 26.10
C ALA A 263 2.30 -9.76 25.87
N VAL A 264 3.47 -9.14 26.00
CA VAL A 264 3.68 -7.71 25.69
C VAL A 264 4.85 -7.57 24.73
N LEU A 265 4.72 -6.67 23.76
CA LEU A 265 5.75 -6.41 22.75
C LEU A 265 5.79 -4.94 22.38
N LEU A 266 6.98 -4.35 22.40
CA LEU A 266 7.27 -3.05 21.78
C LEU A 266 8.38 -3.24 20.75
N THR A 267 8.10 -2.96 19.49
CA THR A 267 9.08 -3.21 18.43
C THR A 267 9.07 -2.16 17.34
N GLU A 268 10.19 -2.05 16.61
CA GLU A 268 10.29 -1.24 15.41
C GLU A 268 9.71 -2.01 14.21
N LEU A 269 8.87 -1.34 13.42
CA LEU A 269 8.38 -1.89 12.17
C LEU A 269 9.51 -1.98 11.13
N ALA A 270 9.65 -3.13 10.46
CA ALA A 270 10.58 -3.33 9.36
C ALA A 270 11.98 -2.72 9.63
N ASP A 271 12.63 -3.12 10.70
CA ASP A 271 13.92 -2.58 11.18
C ASP A 271 15.07 -2.79 10.18
N LYS A 272 15.11 -3.94 9.48
CA LYS A 272 16.16 -4.30 8.50
C LYS A 272 16.20 -3.39 7.26
N VAL A 273 15.14 -2.61 7.01
CA VAL A 273 15.10 -1.64 5.89
C VAL A 273 16.13 -0.52 6.03
N LYS A 274 16.63 -0.23 7.25
CA LYS A 274 17.63 0.84 7.49
C LYS A 274 18.91 0.68 6.66
N GLY A 275 19.44 -0.52 6.54
CA GLY A 275 20.66 -0.80 5.77
C GLY A 275 20.49 -0.44 4.29
N ILE A 276 19.37 -0.80 3.70
CA ILE A 276 19.03 -0.49 2.31
C ILE A 276 18.89 1.02 2.10
N ASP A 277 18.32 1.76 3.04
CA ASP A 277 18.20 3.22 2.96
C ASP A 277 19.55 3.93 2.91
N ILE A 278 20.55 3.40 3.60
CA ILE A 278 21.93 3.93 3.55
C ILE A 278 22.53 3.73 2.16
N GLU A 279 22.38 2.54 1.59
CA GLU A 279 22.87 2.24 0.24
C GLU A 279 22.16 3.07 -0.84
N LEU A 280 20.84 3.23 -0.74
CA LEU A 280 20.06 4.10 -1.62
C LEU A 280 20.57 5.55 -1.61
N ARG A 281 20.93 6.08 -0.45
CA ARG A 281 21.51 7.43 -0.36
C ARG A 281 22.86 7.53 -1.07
N ARG A 282 23.72 6.50 -0.94
CA ARG A 282 25.02 6.45 -1.65
C ARG A 282 24.81 6.43 -3.16
N ILE A 283 23.92 5.58 -3.66
CA ILE A 283 23.62 5.48 -5.10
C ILE A 283 23.02 6.80 -5.63
N ASN A 284 22.07 7.40 -4.92
CA ASN A 284 21.49 8.68 -5.35
C ASN A 284 22.54 9.78 -5.48
N ARG A 285 23.52 9.83 -4.57
CA ARG A 285 24.66 10.77 -4.68
C ARG A 285 25.56 10.45 -5.90
N ALA A 286 25.84 9.18 -6.16
CA ALA A 286 26.61 8.76 -7.33
C ALA A 286 25.88 9.09 -8.63
N MET A 287 24.56 8.86 -8.69
CA MET A 287 23.73 9.23 -9.83
C MET A 287 23.71 10.76 -10.06
N ASP A 288 23.64 11.55 -8.99
CA ASP A 288 23.69 13.01 -9.13
C ASP A 288 25.03 13.49 -9.68
N ARG A 289 26.15 12.96 -9.18
CA ARG A 289 27.49 13.25 -9.73
C ARG A 289 27.60 12.87 -11.21
N SER A 290 27.18 11.66 -11.58
CA SER A 290 27.20 11.21 -12.97
C SER A 290 26.31 12.06 -13.87
N ARG A 291 25.14 12.47 -13.41
CA ARG A 291 24.23 13.35 -14.15
C ARG A 291 24.84 14.72 -14.39
N ARG A 292 25.50 15.32 -13.38
CA ARG A 292 26.18 16.61 -13.49
C ARG A 292 27.34 16.54 -14.47
N ALA A 293 28.16 15.52 -14.36
CA ALA A 293 29.31 15.33 -15.27
C ALA A 293 28.90 15.11 -16.74
N THR A 294 27.74 14.48 -16.98
CA THR A 294 27.25 14.20 -18.34
C THR A 294 26.46 15.37 -18.95
N ASN A 295 25.95 16.29 -18.15
CA ASN A 295 25.13 17.43 -18.60
C ASN A 295 25.61 18.74 -17.91
N PRO A 296 26.86 19.15 -18.11
CA PRO A 296 27.40 20.35 -17.43
C PRO A 296 26.59 21.61 -17.74
N GLU A 297 26.06 21.74 -18.95
CA GLU A 297 25.26 22.86 -19.42
C GLU A 297 23.92 23.06 -18.67
N MET A 298 23.47 22.01 -17.99
CA MET A 298 22.24 22.06 -17.17
C MET A 298 22.44 22.65 -15.78
N PHE A 299 23.69 22.94 -15.40
CA PHE A 299 24.05 23.39 -14.06
C PHE A 299 24.87 24.69 -14.14
N SER A 300 24.56 25.65 -13.27
CA SER A 300 25.35 26.88 -13.06
C SER A 300 26.59 26.58 -12.20
N GLN A 301 27.51 27.55 -12.12
CA GLN A 301 28.78 27.44 -11.36
C GLN A 301 28.53 27.15 -9.86
N ASP A 302 27.45 27.67 -9.28
CA ASP A 302 27.03 27.37 -7.91
C ASP A 302 26.40 25.98 -7.75
N GLY A 303 26.31 25.19 -8.83
CA GLY A 303 25.71 23.85 -8.85
C GLY A 303 24.18 23.84 -8.85
N SER A 304 23.51 24.99 -8.98
CA SER A 304 22.06 25.04 -9.16
C SER A 304 21.66 24.60 -10.58
N ILE A 305 20.39 24.20 -10.75
CA ILE A 305 19.88 23.84 -12.08
C ILE A 305 19.53 25.12 -12.83
N VAL A 306 20.13 25.30 -14.03
CA VAL A 306 19.88 26.45 -14.91
C VAL A 306 18.38 26.55 -15.22
N PRO A 307 17.74 27.74 -15.10
CA PRO A 307 16.37 27.98 -15.52
C PRO A 307 16.12 27.54 -16.98
N LYS A 308 14.91 27.10 -17.33
CA LYS A 308 14.62 26.56 -18.68
C LYS A 308 14.77 27.59 -19.78
N ASP A 309 14.40 28.83 -19.50
CA ASP A 309 14.48 29.99 -20.38
C ASP A 309 15.92 30.39 -20.73
N LYS A 310 16.90 29.97 -19.92
CA LYS A 310 18.33 30.18 -20.11
C LYS A 310 19.07 28.98 -20.72
N LEU A 311 18.38 27.91 -21.03
CA LEU A 311 18.98 26.71 -21.62
C LEU A 311 19.02 26.80 -23.16
N PRO A 312 20.12 26.34 -23.82
CA PRO A 312 20.14 26.21 -25.27
C PRO A 312 19.06 25.24 -25.76
N ALA A 313 18.57 25.41 -26.99
CA ALA A 313 17.53 24.59 -27.59
C ALA A 313 17.92 23.10 -27.63
N SER A 314 19.21 22.77 -27.77
CA SER A 314 19.75 21.40 -27.72
C SER A 314 19.51 20.69 -26.39
N CYS A 315 19.35 21.45 -25.31
CA CYS A 315 19.07 20.95 -23.97
C CYS A 315 17.58 20.77 -23.69
N LEU A 316 16.72 21.08 -24.66
CA LEU A 316 15.28 21.01 -24.53
C LEU A 316 14.66 19.95 -25.45
N THR A 317 13.66 19.25 -24.95
CA THR A 317 12.83 18.37 -25.77
C THR A 317 11.87 19.20 -26.65
N ARG A 318 11.33 18.63 -27.75
CA ARG A 318 10.29 19.27 -28.60
C ARG A 318 9.10 19.84 -27.82
N ARG A 319 8.82 19.33 -26.61
CA ARG A 319 7.76 19.80 -25.72
C ARG A 319 8.23 20.76 -24.63
N GLY A 320 9.41 21.35 -24.77
CA GLY A 320 10.00 22.30 -23.80
C GLY A 320 10.44 21.69 -22.45
N GLY A 321 10.53 20.37 -22.36
CA GLY A 321 11.11 19.69 -21.21
C GLY A 321 12.65 19.67 -21.29
N ARG A 322 13.36 19.54 -20.14
CA ARG A 322 14.81 19.32 -20.17
C ARG A 322 15.15 17.95 -20.74
N GLN A 323 16.11 17.90 -21.68
CA GLN A 323 16.61 16.68 -22.28
C GLN A 323 17.89 16.23 -21.55
N TRP A 324 17.72 15.31 -20.59
CA TRP A 324 18.84 14.76 -19.84
C TRP A 324 19.52 13.63 -20.60
N VAL A 325 20.81 13.74 -20.86
CA VAL A 325 21.63 12.66 -21.37
C VAL A 325 22.03 11.75 -20.19
N LYS A 326 21.89 10.44 -20.36
CA LYS A 326 22.24 9.44 -19.36
C LYS A 326 23.46 8.65 -19.82
N SER A 327 24.55 8.71 -19.07
CA SER A 327 25.74 7.88 -19.32
C SER A 327 25.46 6.40 -19.05
N LYS A 328 26.28 5.50 -19.59
CA LYS A 328 26.22 4.06 -19.27
C LYS A 328 26.31 3.82 -17.75
N HIS A 329 27.22 4.56 -17.07
CA HIS A 329 27.37 4.48 -15.62
C HIS A 329 26.08 4.89 -14.88
N TYR A 330 25.45 5.99 -15.30
CA TYR A 330 24.16 6.43 -14.73
C TYR A 330 23.06 5.35 -14.89
N LEU A 331 22.97 4.72 -16.07
CA LEU A 331 21.99 3.65 -16.34
C LEU A 331 22.23 2.42 -15.45
N GLY A 332 23.50 2.04 -15.23
CA GLY A 332 23.87 0.97 -14.29
C GLY A 332 23.46 1.28 -12.85
N LEU A 333 23.70 2.52 -12.38
CA LEU A 333 23.27 2.97 -11.07
C LEU A 333 21.73 3.03 -10.95
N GLU A 334 21.02 3.43 -12.01
CA GLU A 334 19.55 3.45 -12.05
C GLU A 334 18.98 2.04 -11.93
N SER A 335 19.56 1.05 -12.61
CA SER A 335 19.19 -0.37 -12.48
C SER A 335 19.42 -0.87 -11.06
N ARG A 336 20.60 -0.61 -10.48
CA ARG A 336 20.91 -0.98 -9.08
C ARG A 336 19.96 -0.31 -8.09
N ARG A 337 19.62 0.95 -8.26
CA ARG A 337 18.65 1.65 -7.44
C ARG A 337 17.26 1.00 -7.51
N ARG A 338 16.82 0.57 -8.69
CA ARG A 338 15.54 -0.12 -8.89
C ARG A 338 15.53 -1.46 -8.15
N GLU A 339 16.62 -2.20 -8.22
CA GLU A 339 16.79 -3.47 -7.49
C GLU A 339 16.75 -3.26 -5.96
N LEU A 340 17.39 -2.21 -5.45
CA LEU A 340 17.34 -1.88 -4.03
C LEU A 340 15.93 -1.53 -3.55
N PHE A 341 15.14 -0.79 -4.34
CA PHE A 341 13.74 -0.53 -4.01
C PHE A 341 12.89 -1.79 -4.01
N ARG A 342 13.17 -2.73 -4.92
CA ARG A 342 12.52 -4.04 -4.94
C ARG A 342 12.84 -4.81 -3.65
N ARG A 343 14.12 -4.95 -3.30
CA ARG A 343 14.59 -5.62 -2.08
C ARG A 343 14.02 -4.96 -0.81
N GLN A 344 13.99 -3.63 -0.77
CA GLN A 344 13.40 -2.88 0.35
C GLN A 344 11.91 -3.22 0.53
N ARG A 345 11.17 -3.29 -0.58
CA ARG A 345 9.75 -3.67 -0.55
C ARG A 345 9.55 -5.11 -0.06
N GLU A 346 10.33 -6.05 -0.56
CA GLU A 346 10.23 -7.47 -0.17
C GLU A 346 10.61 -7.68 1.28
N MET A 347 11.74 -7.12 1.72
CA MET A 347 12.18 -7.15 3.12
C MET A 347 11.09 -6.63 4.06
N ARG A 348 10.48 -5.49 3.71
CA ARG A 348 9.40 -4.91 4.51
C ARG A 348 8.18 -5.80 4.57
N VAL A 349 7.75 -6.37 3.43
CA VAL A 349 6.60 -7.29 3.38
C VAL A 349 6.88 -8.55 4.20
N GLN A 350 8.08 -9.11 4.09
CA GLN A 350 8.49 -10.28 4.87
C GLN A 350 8.42 -9.98 6.38
N GLN A 351 9.08 -8.91 6.84
CA GLN A 351 9.08 -8.54 8.26
C GLN A 351 7.68 -8.22 8.80
N HIS A 352 6.82 -7.59 7.97
CA HIS A 352 5.42 -7.38 8.36
C HIS A 352 4.67 -8.70 8.52
N ASN A 353 4.91 -9.67 7.64
CA ASN A 353 4.28 -10.99 7.78
C ASN A 353 4.79 -11.76 9.01
N GLU A 354 6.09 -11.69 9.29
CA GLU A 354 6.71 -12.32 10.48
C GLU A 354 6.14 -11.70 11.76
N LEU A 355 6.11 -10.36 11.85
CA LEU A 355 5.55 -9.67 13.00
C LEU A 355 4.05 -9.95 13.18
N ALA A 356 3.26 -9.93 12.09
CA ALA A 356 1.84 -10.23 12.16
C ALA A 356 1.57 -11.68 12.60
N ASN A 357 2.40 -12.65 12.16
CA ASN A 357 2.31 -14.03 12.65
C ASN A 357 2.62 -14.13 14.15
N ARG A 358 3.61 -13.37 14.63
CA ARG A 358 3.91 -13.31 16.06
C ARG A 358 2.77 -12.70 16.86
N LEU A 359 2.16 -11.61 16.38
CA LEU A 359 1.04 -10.97 17.07
C LEU A 359 -0.24 -11.81 17.04
N LEU A 360 -0.41 -12.65 16.01
CA LEU A 360 -1.52 -13.60 15.94
C LEU A 360 -1.55 -14.57 17.13
N SER A 361 -0.39 -14.94 17.67
CA SER A 361 -0.31 -15.83 18.84
C SER A 361 -0.66 -15.13 20.17
N PHE A 362 -0.89 -13.81 20.18
CA PHE A 362 -1.21 -13.08 21.41
C PHE A 362 -2.69 -13.17 21.78
N GLY A 363 -3.58 -13.38 20.79
CA GLY A 363 -5.02 -13.47 21.01
C GLY A 363 -5.78 -13.58 19.69
N ASP A 364 -7.10 -13.63 19.79
CA ASP A 364 -8.05 -13.74 18.66
C ASP A 364 -8.92 -12.49 18.48
N GLU A 365 -8.96 -11.59 19.47
CA GLU A 365 -9.65 -10.31 19.41
C GLU A 365 -8.66 -9.15 19.37
N HIS A 366 -8.46 -8.54 18.22
CA HIS A 366 -7.48 -7.47 18.03
C HIS A 366 -8.13 -6.09 17.95
N TYR A 367 -7.62 -5.15 18.74
CA TYR A 367 -8.10 -3.76 18.84
C TYR A 367 -6.98 -2.78 18.49
N ILE A 368 -7.25 -1.79 17.65
CA ILE A 368 -6.26 -0.80 17.20
C ILE A 368 -6.88 0.57 17.02
N GLU A 369 -6.16 1.65 17.37
CA GLU A 369 -6.59 3.00 17.05
C GLU A 369 -6.58 3.29 15.53
N GLU A 370 -7.59 4.01 15.04
CA GLU A 370 -7.64 4.44 13.64
C GLU A 370 -6.65 5.58 13.37
N MET A 371 -5.51 5.25 12.76
CA MET A 371 -4.45 6.21 12.46
C MET A 371 -4.47 6.72 11.02
N ARG A 372 -4.52 8.06 10.85
CA ARG A 372 -4.46 8.72 9.54
C ARG A 372 -3.01 8.96 9.07
N PHE A 373 -2.27 7.90 8.73
CA PHE A 373 -0.86 7.97 8.33
C PHE A 373 -0.59 8.93 7.16
N ARG A 374 -1.54 9.08 6.23
CA ARG A 374 -1.44 10.04 5.11
C ARG A 374 -1.36 11.49 5.60
N ALA A 375 -2.08 11.82 6.67
CA ALA A 375 -2.03 13.15 7.28
C ALA A 375 -0.68 13.39 7.98
N LEU A 376 -0.17 12.38 8.70
CA LEU A 376 1.13 12.43 9.37
C LEU A 376 2.31 12.54 8.37
N ALA A 377 2.16 12.01 7.16
CA ALA A 377 3.18 12.09 6.11
C ALA A 377 3.28 13.47 5.44
N LYS A 378 2.24 14.32 5.53
CA LYS A 378 2.24 15.65 4.92
C LYS A 378 3.30 16.56 5.54
N ARG A 379 3.91 17.41 4.71
CA ARG A 379 4.78 18.49 5.19
C ARG A 379 3.95 19.56 5.89
N SER A 380 4.53 20.23 6.89
CA SER A 380 3.92 21.43 7.46
C SER A 380 3.77 22.51 6.40
N LYS A 381 2.64 23.19 6.35
CA LYS A 381 2.45 24.37 5.48
C LYS A 381 3.18 25.58 6.03
N GLU A 382 3.17 25.75 7.34
CA GLU A 382 3.75 26.90 8.04
C GLU A 382 5.26 26.74 8.23
N THR A 383 5.98 27.85 8.15
CA THR A 383 7.37 27.95 8.57
C THR A 383 7.39 28.37 10.04
N LYS A 384 7.95 27.53 10.91
CA LYS A 384 8.08 27.78 12.35
C LYS A 384 9.54 27.86 12.74
N THR A 385 9.84 28.71 13.71
CA THR A 385 11.14 28.77 14.38
C THR A 385 11.05 28.09 15.75
N ASN A 386 12.16 27.53 16.20
CA ASN A 386 12.27 26.98 17.55
C ASN A 386 12.65 28.10 18.55
N SER A 387 12.72 27.79 19.85
CA SER A 387 13.11 28.72 20.92
C SER A 387 14.50 29.35 20.73
N LYS A 388 15.35 28.80 19.84
CA LYS A 388 16.69 29.31 19.48
C LYS A 388 16.69 30.06 18.15
N GLY A 389 15.53 30.49 17.64
CA GLY A 389 15.40 31.23 16.37
C GLY A 389 15.70 30.45 15.09
N LYS A 390 16.01 29.13 15.17
CA LYS A 390 16.30 28.30 14.00
C LYS A 390 15.01 27.77 13.37
N PHE A 391 14.97 27.71 12.04
CA PHE A 391 13.83 27.14 11.32
C PHE A 391 13.61 25.68 11.65
N VAL A 392 12.38 25.33 12.02
CA VAL A 392 11.95 23.95 12.23
C VAL A 392 11.72 23.27 10.88
N SER A 393 12.16 22.03 10.74
CA SER A 393 11.96 21.27 9.51
C SER A 393 10.47 21.10 9.18
N LYS A 394 10.08 21.47 7.97
CA LYS A 394 8.73 21.19 7.43
C LYS A 394 8.48 19.70 7.18
N LYS A 395 9.53 18.87 7.18
CA LYS A 395 9.42 17.41 7.05
C LYS A 395 8.91 16.84 8.38
N ARG A 396 7.84 16.06 8.32
CA ARG A 396 7.30 15.30 9.43
C ARG A 396 7.70 13.81 9.28
N PHE A 397 6.81 12.92 9.53
CA PHE A 397 7.03 11.47 9.52
C PHE A 397 7.08 10.82 8.13
N GLY A 398 6.99 11.58 7.03
CA GLY A 398 6.87 11.03 5.67
C GLY A 398 7.94 10.00 5.30
N LYS A 399 9.20 10.18 5.76
CA LYS A 399 10.27 9.22 5.50
C LYS A 399 10.08 7.93 6.30
N SER A 400 9.79 8.03 7.59
CA SER A 400 9.51 6.85 8.45
C SER A 400 8.32 6.07 7.93
N ILE A 401 7.21 6.75 7.60
CA ILE A 401 6.01 6.14 7.03
C ILE A 401 6.32 5.45 5.69
N SER A 402 7.11 6.08 4.81
CA SER A 402 7.52 5.46 3.54
C SER A 402 8.38 4.21 3.73
N ASN A 403 9.32 4.25 4.67
CA ASN A 403 10.23 3.13 4.94
C ASN A 403 9.54 1.99 5.68
N LYS A 404 8.75 2.31 6.70
CA LYS A 404 8.13 1.35 7.62
C LYS A 404 6.75 0.87 7.15
N ALA A 405 6.05 1.66 6.34
CA ALA A 405 4.70 1.41 5.81
C ALA A 405 3.69 0.89 6.87
N PRO A 406 3.46 1.63 7.96
CA PRO A 406 2.59 1.17 9.06
C PRO A 406 1.17 0.83 8.59
N ALA A 407 0.60 1.59 7.64
CA ALA A 407 -0.72 1.27 7.07
C ALA A 407 -0.75 -0.08 6.33
N LEU A 408 0.37 -0.51 5.71
CA LEU A 408 0.48 -1.83 5.10
C LEU A 408 0.54 -2.92 6.19
N PHE A 409 1.23 -2.64 7.29
CA PHE A 409 1.30 -3.55 8.43
C PHE A 409 -0.10 -3.80 9.03
N VAL A 410 -0.86 -2.73 9.32
CA VAL A 410 -2.23 -2.84 9.84
C VAL A 410 -3.09 -3.73 8.93
N LYS A 411 -3.09 -3.48 7.62
CA LYS A 411 -3.82 -4.33 6.65
C LYS A 411 -3.34 -5.78 6.63
N THR A 412 -2.04 -6.01 6.85
CA THR A 412 -1.48 -7.36 6.88
C THR A 412 -1.94 -8.11 8.13
N LEU A 413 -1.93 -7.44 9.28
CA LEU A 413 -2.40 -7.98 10.55
C LEU A 413 -3.92 -8.27 10.48
N GLU A 414 -4.73 -7.27 10.09
CA GLU A 414 -6.18 -7.40 9.90
C GLU A 414 -6.52 -8.61 9.03
N ARG A 415 -5.90 -8.72 7.85
CA ARG A 415 -6.11 -9.86 6.95
C ARG A 415 -5.75 -11.21 7.59
N LYS A 416 -4.63 -11.29 8.34
CA LYS A 416 -4.20 -12.55 8.98
C LYS A 416 -5.13 -12.95 10.12
N VAL A 417 -5.51 -12.01 10.97
CA VAL A 417 -6.47 -12.25 12.06
C VAL A 417 -7.80 -12.75 11.49
N THR A 418 -8.36 -12.03 10.52
CA THR A 418 -9.63 -12.43 9.87
C THR A 418 -9.51 -13.78 9.16
N SER A 419 -8.38 -14.05 8.47
CA SER A 419 -8.16 -15.34 7.80
C SER A 419 -8.03 -16.52 8.78
N ALA A 420 -7.60 -16.26 10.00
CA ALA A 420 -7.49 -17.25 11.06
C ALA A 420 -8.81 -17.43 11.86
N GLY A 421 -9.86 -16.65 11.55
CA GLY A 421 -11.15 -16.69 12.22
C GLY A 421 -11.30 -15.73 13.41
N GLY A 422 -10.30 -14.88 13.69
CA GLY A 422 -10.35 -13.87 14.74
C GLY A 422 -11.07 -12.59 14.33
N SER A 423 -11.25 -11.69 15.28
CA SER A 423 -11.86 -10.37 15.09
C SER A 423 -10.81 -9.24 15.09
N PHE A 424 -10.99 -8.25 14.22
CA PHE A 424 -10.13 -7.08 14.15
C PHE A 424 -10.98 -5.80 14.16
N GLN A 425 -10.87 -5.04 15.23
CA GLN A 425 -11.73 -3.88 15.50
C GLN A 425 -10.92 -2.58 15.56
N LYS A 426 -11.49 -1.50 15.05
CA LYS A 426 -10.91 -0.16 15.10
C LYS A 426 -11.59 0.63 16.21
N VAL A 427 -10.76 1.16 17.10
CA VAL A 427 -11.18 1.92 18.27
C VAL A 427 -11.28 3.40 17.90
N ASP A 428 -12.29 4.09 18.41
CA ASP A 428 -12.45 5.53 18.22
C ASP A 428 -11.37 6.32 18.99
N THR A 429 -10.37 6.77 18.25
CA THR A 429 -9.23 7.54 18.78
C THR A 429 -9.64 8.85 19.45
N PHE A 430 -10.75 9.48 19.01
CA PHE A 430 -11.19 10.77 19.54
C PHE A 430 -11.93 10.64 20.88
N SER A 431 -12.58 9.51 21.12
CA SER A 431 -13.28 9.21 22.37
C SER A 431 -12.37 8.57 23.40
N VAL A 432 -11.66 7.49 23.01
CA VAL A 432 -10.81 6.71 23.93
C VAL A 432 -9.57 7.49 24.37
N LYS A 433 -8.90 8.21 23.45
CA LYS A 433 -7.70 9.02 23.75
C LYS A 433 -6.67 8.27 24.61
N ALA A 434 -6.38 7.01 24.30
CA ALA A 434 -5.56 6.11 25.12
C ALA A 434 -4.21 6.72 25.53
N SER A 435 -3.56 7.52 24.68
CA SER A 435 -2.29 8.20 25.00
C SER A 435 -2.42 9.30 26.08
N GLN A 436 -3.63 9.71 26.45
CA GLN A 436 -3.92 10.79 27.40
C GLN A 436 -4.62 10.30 28.66
N PHE A 437 -5.32 9.16 28.60
CA PHE A 437 -6.11 8.62 29.70
C PHE A 437 -5.24 7.94 30.75
N ASN A 438 -5.66 8.05 32.01
CA ASN A 438 -5.09 7.31 33.15
C ASN A 438 -6.24 6.58 33.87
N HIS A 439 -6.25 5.24 33.84
CA HIS A 439 -7.33 4.44 34.40
C HIS A 439 -7.38 4.46 35.94
N LEU A 440 -6.24 4.74 36.63
CA LEU A 440 -6.21 4.82 38.10
C LEU A 440 -6.83 6.11 38.63
N THR A 441 -6.82 7.19 37.86
CA THR A 441 -7.39 8.49 38.25
C THR A 441 -8.60 8.87 37.40
N GLU A 442 -8.91 8.09 36.38
CA GLU A 442 -9.96 8.32 35.38
C GLU A 442 -9.90 9.70 34.71
N THR A 443 -8.70 10.26 34.60
CA THR A 443 -8.47 11.61 34.06
C THR A 443 -7.76 11.59 32.71
N PHE A 444 -8.05 12.62 31.91
CA PHE A 444 -7.36 12.86 30.63
C PHE A 444 -6.33 13.98 30.79
N THR A 445 -5.07 13.67 30.57
CA THR A 445 -3.98 14.65 30.63
C THR A 445 -3.20 14.67 29.32
N LYS A 446 -3.20 15.85 28.64
CA LYS A 446 -2.40 16.02 27.42
C LYS A 446 -0.91 16.03 27.75
N LYS A 447 -0.18 15.04 27.23
CA LYS A 447 1.25 14.85 27.50
C LYS A 447 2.08 15.34 26.31
N ASN A 448 3.29 15.86 26.60
CA ASN A 448 4.25 16.20 25.54
C ASN A 448 4.67 14.91 24.81
N LEU A 449 4.72 14.96 23.48
CA LEU A 449 5.12 13.82 22.63
C LEU A 449 6.56 13.33 22.89
N SER A 450 7.43 14.16 23.46
CA SER A 450 8.78 13.78 23.86
C SER A 450 8.82 12.95 25.13
N LYS A 451 7.82 13.05 26.01
CA LYS A 451 7.69 12.19 27.21
C LYS A 451 7.31 10.78 26.79
N ARG A 452 8.19 9.82 27.02
CA ARG A 452 8.03 8.39 26.68
C ARG A 452 7.62 7.51 27.83
N TRP A 453 7.58 8.08 29.02
CA TRP A 453 7.24 7.40 30.28
C TRP A 453 6.11 8.13 30.99
N ASN A 454 5.17 7.38 31.52
CA ASN A 454 4.15 7.85 32.42
C ASN A 454 4.61 7.54 33.84
N THR A 455 4.40 8.46 34.78
CA THR A 455 4.51 8.21 36.22
C THR A 455 3.08 8.08 36.73
N MET A 456 2.78 6.94 37.32
CA MET A 456 1.48 6.62 37.89
C MET A 456 1.36 7.24 39.30
N PRO A 457 0.14 7.34 39.89
CA PRO A 457 -0.04 7.94 41.22
C PRO A 457 0.80 7.29 42.34
N ASP A 458 1.04 6.00 42.23
CA ASP A 458 1.89 5.22 43.15
C ASP A 458 3.39 5.37 42.90
N GLY A 459 3.81 6.22 41.94
CA GLY A 459 5.19 6.41 41.53
C GLY A 459 5.72 5.41 40.49
N THR A 460 4.93 4.40 40.12
CA THR A 460 5.31 3.39 39.09
C THR A 460 5.56 4.06 37.75
N LYS A 461 6.65 3.69 37.08
CA LYS A 461 6.96 4.20 35.74
C LYS A 461 6.55 3.19 34.68
N VAL A 462 5.67 3.61 33.76
CA VAL A 462 5.16 2.77 32.67
C VAL A 462 5.50 3.41 31.34
N GLN A 463 6.03 2.60 30.39
CA GLN A 463 6.32 3.08 29.04
C GLN A 463 5.02 3.44 28.33
N ARG A 464 4.97 4.66 27.74
CA ARG A 464 3.74 5.30 27.29
C ARG A 464 3.01 4.51 26.21
N ASP A 465 3.73 4.02 25.19
CA ASP A 465 3.11 3.36 24.04
C ASP A 465 2.59 1.96 24.45
N LEU A 466 3.28 1.26 25.37
CA LEU A 466 2.78 0.02 25.97
C LEU A 466 1.54 0.26 26.83
N TYR A 467 1.53 1.33 27.61
CA TYR A 467 0.36 1.70 28.41
C TYR A 467 -0.84 2.06 27.53
N SER A 468 -0.62 2.79 26.42
CA SER A 468 -1.69 3.06 25.46
C SER A 468 -2.25 1.78 24.85
N ALA A 469 -1.39 0.82 24.49
CA ALA A 469 -1.81 -0.48 23.98
C ALA A 469 -2.60 -1.30 25.02
N PHE A 470 -2.22 -1.24 26.31
CA PHE A 470 -2.97 -1.83 27.42
C PHE A 470 -4.38 -1.23 27.55
N LEU A 471 -4.51 0.09 27.46
CA LEU A 471 -5.82 0.75 27.50
C LEU A 471 -6.68 0.38 26.26
N ILE A 472 -6.07 0.25 25.09
CA ILE A 472 -6.76 -0.20 23.86
C ILE A 472 -7.23 -1.66 23.98
N GLN A 473 -6.45 -2.54 24.62
CA GLN A 473 -6.86 -3.92 24.93
C GLN A 473 -8.14 -3.94 25.78
N ASN A 474 -8.25 -3.00 26.71
CA ASN A 474 -9.30 -2.93 27.71
C ASN A 474 -10.40 -1.90 27.36
N VAL A 475 -10.67 -1.67 26.06
CA VAL A 475 -11.81 -0.86 25.64
C VAL A 475 -13.13 -1.61 25.89
N ASP A 476 -14.19 -0.85 26.12
CA ASP A 476 -15.56 -1.36 26.31
C ASP A 476 -16.15 -1.93 25.00
N ALA A 477 -17.33 -2.49 25.07
CA ALA A 477 -18.03 -3.06 23.91
C ALA A 477 -18.43 -1.99 22.87
N THR A 478 -18.51 -0.70 23.24
CA THR A 478 -18.84 0.38 22.32
C THR A 478 -17.64 0.87 21.51
N LEU A 479 -16.42 0.46 21.89
CA LEU A 479 -15.13 0.91 21.34
C LEU A 479 -14.88 2.42 21.49
N LYS A 480 -15.57 3.08 22.42
CA LYS A 480 -15.51 4.53 22.65
C LYS A 480 -14.99 4.93 24.02
N ALA A 481 -14.91 4.00 24.96
CA ALA A 481 -14.37 4.24 26.30
C ALA A 481 -13.44 3.10 26.74
N VAL A 482 -12.64 3.37 27.77
CA VAL A 482 -11.82 2.36 28.45
C VAL A 482 -12.67 1.75 29.57
N ASP A 483 -12.70 0.43 29.66
CA ASP A 483 -13.28 -0.31 30.78
C ASP A 483 -12.29 -0.32 31.96
N VAL A 484 -12.51 0.58 32.91
CA VAL A 484 -11.63 0.78 34.08
C VAL A 484 -11.59 -0.47 34.97
N ASN A 485 -12.72 -1.16 35.13
CA ASN A 485 -12.76 -2.38 35.95
C ASN A 485 -11.88 -3.47 35.34
N ARG A 486 -11.94 -3.66 34.04
CA ARG A 486 -11.06 -4.61 33.32
C ARG A 486 -9.60 -4.20 33.40
N CYS A 487 -9.30 -2.89 33.29
CA CYS A 487 -7.94 -2.39 33.50
C CYS A 487 -7.44 -2.75 34.89
N ASN A 488 -8.20 -2.47 35.94
CA ASN A 488 -7.81 -2.74 37.32
C ASN A 488 -7.57 -4.23 37.58
N GLN A 489 -8.38 -5.13 36.99
CA GLN A 489 -8.22 -6.58 37.11
C GLN A 489 -6.95 -7.12 36.44
N SER A 490 -6.50 -6.51 35.33
CA SER A 490 -5.38 -7.00 34.52
C SER A 490 -4.09 -6.19 34.70
N TYR A 491 -4.10 -5.11 35.50
CA TYR A 491 -2.98 -4.16 35.60
C TYR A 491 -1.71 -4.78 36.16
N ASP A 492 -1.77 -5.58 37.20
CA ASP A 492 -0.60 -6.22 37.82
C ASP A 492 0.06 -7.22 36.87
N SER A 493 -0.72 -8.02 36.15
CA SER A 493 -0.23 -8.93 35.13
C SER A 493 0.43 -8.17 33.98
N PHE A 494 -0.20 -7.08 33.53
CA PHE A 494 0.38 -6.19 32.55
C PHE A 494 1.73 -5.62 33.03
N LEU A 495 1.83 -5.13 34.26
CA LEU A 495 3.08 -4.56 34.80
C LEU A 495 4.22 -5.59 34.82
N GLN A 496 3.93 -6.83 35.18
CA GLN A 496 4.94 -7.90 35.16
C GLN A 496 5.47 -8.14 33.73
N LEU A 497 4.58 -8.24 32.75
CA LEU A 497 4.95 -8.43 31.34
C LEU A 497 5.64 -7.19 30.77
N HIS A 498 5.16 -6.00 31.08
CA HIS A 498 5.76 -4.72 30.74
C HIS A 498 7.21 -4.63 31.21
N ASN A 499 7.47 -4.96 32.48
CA ASN A 499 8.81 -4.87 33.06
C ASN A 499 9.78 -5.87 32.40
N LYS A 500 9.33 -7.10 32.10
CA LYS A 500 10.10 -8.08 31.32
C LYS A 500 10.44 -7.55 29.92
N GLU A 501 9.49 -6.92 29.24
CA GLU A 501 9.72 -6.37 27.89
C GLU A 501 10.65 -5.16 27.92
N VAL A 502 10.51 -4.27 28.90
CA VAL A 502 11.43 -3.15 29.11
C VAL A 502 12.85 -3.64 29.40
N GLN A 503 13.01 -4.65 30.26
CA GLN A 503 14.30 -5.28 30.54
C GLN A 503 14.92 -5.87 29.28
N ARG A 504 14.15 -6.62 28.49
CA ARG A 504 14.60 -7.15 27.20
C ARG A 504 15.06 -6.05 26.24
N LEU A 505 14.35 -4.94 26.18
CA LEU A 505 14.67 -3.82 25.29
C LEU A 505 15.88 -3.01 25.79
N SER A 506 16.12 -2.96 27.09
CA SER A 506 17.28 -2.25 27.65
C SER A 506 18.61 -2.91 27.31
N SER A 507 18.63 -4.21 26.99
CA SER A 507 19.79 -4.91 26.45
C SER A 507 20.03 -4.72 24.94
N LEU A 508 19.16 -3.96 24.26
CA LEU A 508 19.21 -3.75 22.81
C LEU A 508 19.36 -2.27 22.46
N ILE A 509 19.96 -1.98 21.30
CA ILE A 509 19.96 -0.63 20.73
C ILE A 509 18.58 -0.36 20.13
N THR A 510 17.79 0.43 20.84
CA THR A 510 16.41 0.76 20.43
C THR A 510 16.31 2.14 19.77
N PRO A 511 15.30 2.37 18.91
CA PRO A 511 15.00 3.72 18.44
C PRO A 511 14.68 4.67 19.59
N SER A 512 15.15 5.92 19.52
CA SER A 512 14.87 6.96 20.54
C SER A 512 13.36 7.21 20.74
N SER A 513 12.52 6.84 19.76
CA SER A 513 11.07 6.92 19.87
C SER A 513 10.47 5.98 20.92
N MET A 514 11.16 4.91 21.33
CA MET A 514 10.73 4.01 22.40
C MET A 514 11.04 4.57 23.80
N GLY A 515 12.01 5.48 23.92
CA GLY A 515 12.41 6.09 25.19
C GLY A 515 13.08 5.13 26.18
N ILE A 516 13.58 3.99 25.69
CA ILE A 516 14.31 2.99 26.48
C ILE A 516 15.79 3.18 26.20
N LYS A 517 16.57 3.38 27.27
CA LYS A 517 18.02 3.52 27.17
C LYS A 517 18.67 2.15 27.16
N HIS A 518 19.70 2.00 26.34
CA HIS A 518 20.55 0.81 26.39
C HIS A 518 21.35 0.86 27.68
N ILE A 519 21.33 -0.24 28.42
CA ILE A 519 22.18 -0.48 29.60
C ILE A 519 23.25 -1.45 29.11
N ALA A 520 24.48 -0.94 28.98
CA ALA A 520 25.64 -1.71 28.54
C ALA A 520 26.03 -2.76 29.58
#